data_7a2c8c370a7c6e5cbb7ea1c396ed6c6f
#
_entry.id   7a2c8c370a7c6e5cbb7ea1c396ed6c6f
#
_cell.length_a   1.000
_cell.length_b   1.000
_cell.length_c   1.000
_cell.angle_alpha   90.00
_cell.angle_beta   90.00
_cell.angle_gamma   90.00
#
_symmetry.space_group_name_H-M   'P 1'
#
loop_
_entity.id
_entity.type
_entity.pdbx_description
1 polymer ?
#
loop_
_entity_poly.entity_id
_entity_poly.type
_entity_poly.pdbx_seq_one_letter_code
_entity_poly.pdbx_strand_id
1 'polypeptide(L)'
;GKIDTVVVGIGINYKTEDFPQDLEKRAGSVAKDTSVPRNRLAAAVINEFWEIYSHLTDRSFMKEYREYSNVIGKEIRFLEQDVWREGRALDIDDDGGLVVECLEEEGRKQVRVLHTGEITLRVKE
;
A
#
# COMPACT_ATOMS: atom_id res chain seq x y z
N GLY A 1 -19.64 -9.44 -14.96
CA GLY A 1 -20.44 -9.81 -13.78
C GLY A 1 -20.60 -8.61 -12.86
N LYS A 2 -21.65 -8.56 -12.11
CA LYS A 2 -21.89 -7.49 -11.12
C LYS A 2 -21.34 -7.97 -9.78
N ILE A 3 -20.54 -7.13 -9.12
CA ILE A 3 -20.06 -7.43 -7.76
C ILE A 3 -21.20 -7.08 -6.79
N ASP A 4 -21.68 -8.05 -6.03
CA ASP A 4 -22.74 -7.83 -5.04
C ASP A 4 -22.17 -7.49 -3.67
N THR A 5 -21.04 -8.07 -3.29
CA THR A 5 -20.46 -7.92 -1.95
C THR A 5 -18.95 -7.94 -2.02
N VAL A 6 -18.33 -7.09 -1.21
CA VAL A 6 -16.87 -7.08 -0.98
C VAL A 6 -16.63 -7.24 0.51
N VAL A 7 -15.74 -8.15 0.89
CA VAL A 7 -15.27 -8.32 2.28
C VAL A 7 -13.89 -7.70 2.42
N VAL A 8 -13.75 -6.76 3.34
CA VAL A 8 -12.49 -6.09 3.64
C VAL A 8 -11.97 -6.56 4.99
N GLY A 9 -10.73 -7.03 5.03
CA GLY A 9 -10.03 -7.40 6.26
C GLY A 9 -8.88 -6.44 6.55
N ILE A 10 -8.84 -5.86 7.75
CA ILE A 10 -7.78 -4.95 8.20
C ILE A 10 -7.08 -5.54 9.41
N GLY A 11 -5.77 -5.81 9.29
CA GLY A 11 -4.92 -6.28 10.39
C GLY A 11 -4.05 -5.15 10.94
N ILE A 12 -4.10 -4.92 12.25
CA ILE A 12 -3.32 -3.90 12.94
C ILE A 12 -2.55 -4.51 14.10
N ASN A 13 -1.23 -4.36 14.11
CA ASN A 13 -0.39 -4.68 15.26
C ASN A 13 -0.59 -3.59 16.31
N TYR A 14 -1.45 -3.85 17.29
CA TYR A 14 -1.86 -2.84 18.26
C TYR A 14 -0.81 -2.59 19.35
N LYS A 15 -0.47 -3.62 20.12
CA LYS A 15 0.53 -3.60 21.21
C LYS A 15 1.42 -4.85 21.13
N THR A 16 1.85 -5.20 19.94
CA THR A 16 2.75 -6.33 19.73
C THR A 16 4.16 -5.90 20.13
N GLU A 17 4.75 -6.56 21.11
CA GLU A 17 6.09 -6.25 21.62
C GLU A 17 7.15 -7.13 20.95
N ASP A 18 6.82 -8.40 20.71
CA ASP A 18 7.73 -9.37 20.12
C ASP A 18 7.35 -9.67 18.67
N PHE A 19 8.20 -9.28 17.77
CA PHE A 19 8.10 -9.67 16.36
C PHE A 19 9.15 -10.75 16.05
N PRO A 20 8.86 -11.71 15.15
CA PRO A 20 9.88 -12.61 14.61
C PRO A 20 11.08 -11.83 14.04
N GLN A 21 12.29 -12.40 14.18
CA GLN A 21 13.54 -11.71 13.79
C GLN A 21 13.55 -11.16 12.36
N ASP A 22 12.92 -11.86 11.43
CA ASP A 22 12.78 -11.45 10.03
C ASP A 22 11.81 -10.27 9.84
N LEU A 23 11.00 -9.96 10.84
CA LEU A 23 10.02 -8.88 10.82
C LEU A 23 10.39 -7.67 11.70
N GLU A 24 11.34 -7.81 12.63
CA GLU A 24 11.71 -6.74 13.59
C GLU A 24 12.02 -5.38 12.93
N LYS A 25 12.65 -5.39 11.75
CA LYS A 25 12.97 -4.18 11.00
C LYS A 25 11.85 -3.69 10.07
N ARG A 26 10.80 -4.49 9.90
CA ARG A 26 9.75 -4.26 8.89
C ARG A 26 8.35 -4.14 9.48
N ALA A 27 8.17 -4.55 10.72
CA ALA A 27 6.90 -4.50 11.43
C ALA A 27 7.03 -3.64 12.68
N GLY A 28 5.95 -3.02 13.08
CA GLY A 28 5.86 -2.23 14.29
C GLY A 28 4.45 -2.21 14.85
N SER A 29 4.33 -1.76 16.08
CA SER A 29 3.06 -1.61 16.77
C SER A 29 2.60 -0.17 16.73
N VAL A 30 1.32 0.07 16.46
CA VAL A 30 0.77 1.44 16.36
C VAL A 30 0.58 2.11 17.72
N ALA A 31 0.54 1.37 18.81
CA ALA A 31 0.25 1.87 20.15
C ALA A 31 1.18 1.28 21.19
N LYS A 32 2.45 1.73 21.23
CA LYS A 32 3.39 1.29 22.29
C LYS A 32 3.01 1.81 23.67
N ASP A 33 2.61 3.07 23.77
CA ASP A 33 2.44 3.81 25.04
C ASP A 33 1.07 4.47 25.22
N THR A 34 0.05 4.09 24.45
CA THR A 34 -1.25 4.76 24.54
C THR A 34 -2.21 4.01 25.46
N SER A 35 -3.01 4.81 26.18
CA SER A 35 -4.16 4.32 26.96
C SER A 35 -5.41 4.07 26.12
N VAL A 36 -5.35 4.26 24.80
CA VAL A 36 -6.50 4.05 23.91
C VAL A 36 -6.86 2.56 23.87
N PRO A 37 -8.06 2.17 24.22
CA PRO A 37 -8.47 0.77 24.18
C PRO A 37 -8.70 0.29 22.75
N ARG A 38 -8.53 -1.03 22.51
CA ARG A 38 -8.66 -1.64 21.17
C ARG A 38 -10.00 -1.36 20.48
N ASN A 39 -11.09 -1.38 21.25
CA ASN A 39 -12.42 -1.11 20.70
C ASN A 39 -12.55 0.31 20.17
N ARG A 40 -11.89 1.27 20.81
CA ARG A 40 -11.89 2.67 20.35
C ARG A 40 -11.08 2.83 19.06
N LEU A 41 -9.94 2.13 18.94
CA LEU A 41 -9.17 2.08 17.70
C LEU A 41 -10.01 1.43 16.58
N ALA A 42 -10.64 0.29 16.86
CA ALA A 42 -11.48 -0.39 15.88
C ALA A 42 -12.64 0.50 15.41
N ALA A 43 -13.31 1.20 16.33
CA ALA A 43 -14.38 2.13 15.98
C ALA A 43 -13.87 3.30 15.11
N ALA A 44 -12.70 3.85 15.42
CA ALA A 44 -12.09 4.91 14.60
C ALA A 44 -11.81 4.41 13.17
N VAL A 45 -11.18 3.24 13.03
CA VAL A 45 -10.90 2.65 11.71
C VAL A 45 -12.19 2.41 10.90
N ILE A 46 -13.26 1.92 11.54
CA ILE A 46 -14.54 1.70 10.87
C ILE A 46 -15.16 3.02 10.43
N ASN A 47 -15.10 4.06 11.26
CA ASN A 47 -15.65 5.38 10.92
C ASN A 47 -14.90 6.03 9.76
N GLU A 48 -13.56 6.00 9.78
CA GLU A 48 -12.73 6.51 8.68
C GLU A 48 -12.97 5.72 7.38
N PHE A 49 -13.07 4.39 7.49
CA PHE A 49 -13.40 3.56 6.33
C PHE A 49 -14.77 3.93 5.75
N TRP A 50 -15.77 4.17 6.59
CA TRP A 50 -17.11 4.54 6.14
C TRP A 50 -17.13 5.91 5.47
N GLU A 51 -16.38 6.86 5.99
CA GLU A 51 -16.22 8.19 5.39
C GLU A 51 -15.61 8.08 3.99
N ILE A 52 -14.49 7.36 3.86
CA ILE A 52 -13.85 7.12 2.54
C ILE A 52 -14.82 6.38 1.60
N TYR A 53 -15.52 5.36 2.09
CA TYR A 53 -16.46 4.58 1.29
C TYR A 53 -17.61 5.43 0.75
N SER A 54 -18.11 6.37 1.55
CA SER A 54 -19.20 7.29 1.15
C SER A 54 -18.78 8.23 0.01
N HIS A 55 -17.49 8.49 -0.14
CA HIS A 55 -16.90 9.35 -1.18
C HIS A 55 -16.03 8.59 -2.19
N LEU A 56 -16.21 7.27 -2.28
CA LEU A 56 -15.35 6.42 -3.12
C LEU A 56 -15.37 6.81 -4.60
N THR A 57 -16.49 7.34 -5.10
CA THR A 57 -16.67 7.71 -6.50
C THR A 57 -15.96 9.01 -6.89
N ASP A 58 -15.78 9.95 -5.98
CA ASP A 58 -15.10 11.22 -6.25
C ASP A 58 -13.57 11.12 -6.10
N ARG A 59 -13.10 10.02 -5.50
CA ARG A 59 -11.68 9.71 -5.30
C ARG A 59 -10.88 10.77 -4.55
N SER A 60 -11.53 11.61 -3.78
CA SER A 60 -10.90 12.69 -3.01
C SER A 60 -9.82 12.18 -2.05
N PHE A 61 -9.97 10.96 -1.53
CA PHE A 61 -8.99 10.29 -0.68
C PHE A 61 -7.66 9.95 -1.37
N MET A 62 -7.61 9.92 -2.71
CA MET A 62 -6.40 9.55 -3.46
C MET A 62 -5.23 10.50 -3.22
N LYS A 63 -5.50 11.77 -2.93
CA LYS A 63 -4.45 12.72 -2.58
C LYS A 63 -3.73 12.28 -1.31
N GLU A 64 -4.48 12.01 -0.26
CA GLU A 64 -3.95 11.57 1.04
C GLU A 64 -3.29 10.18 0.92
N TYR A 65 -3.88 9.27 0.14
CA TYR A 65 -3.31 7.97 -0.15
C TYR A 65 -1.90 8.06 -0.77
N ARG A 66 -1.68 8.99 -1.70
CA ARG A 66 -0.36 9.26 -2.28
C ARG A 66 0.61 9.85 -1.26
N GLU A 67 0.16 10.80 -0.45
CA GLU A 67 0.97 11.45 0.58
C GLU A 67 1.48 10.46 1.63
N TYR A 68 0.68 9.46 2.01
CA TYR A 68 1.08 8.40 2.94
C TYR A 68 1.78 7.21 2.28
N SER A 69 1.97 7.22 0.97
CA SER A 69 2.66 6.15 0.28
C SER A 69 4.13 6.08 0.70
N ASN A 70 4.56 4.90 1.12
CA ASN A 70 5.95 4.65 1.48
C ASN A 70 6.79 4.15 0.29
N VAL A 71 6.23 4.07 -0.91
CA VAL A 71 6.94 3.59 -2.12
C VAL A 71 7.20 4.67 -3.15
N ILE A 72 6.37 5.72 -3.23
CA ILE A 72 6.57 6.83 -4.18
C ILE A 72 7.95 7.46 -4.00
N GLY A 73 8.66 7.68 -5.10
CA GLY A 73 10.01 8.25 -5.16
C GLY A 73 11.13 7.25 -4.89
N LYS A 74 10.82 5.99 -4.58
CA LYS A 74 11.83 4.97 -4.26
C LYS A 74 12.13 4.04 -5.43
N GLU A 75 13.36 3.50 -5.42
CA GLU A 75 13.72 2.36 -6.26
C GLU A 75 13.04 1.10 -5.74
N ILE A 76 12.43 0.36 -6.64
CA ILE A 76 11.67 -0.84 -6.33
C ILE A 76 12.10 -2.01 -7.21
N ARG A 77 11.87 -3.21 -6.69
CA ARG A 77 11.87 -4.43 -7.49
C ARG A 77 10.46 -5.00 -7.48
N PHE A 78 10.00 -5.46 -8.60
CA PHE A 78 8.69 -6.08 -8.72
C PHE A 78 8.74 -7.32 -9.62
N LEU A 79 7.88 -8.28 -9.33
CA LEU A 79 7.74 -9.50 -10.10
C LEU A 79 6.57 -9.32 -11.07
N GLU A 80 6.83 -9.38 -12.36
CA GLU A 80 5.86 -9.29 -13.43
C GLU A 80 6.00 -10.53 -14.32
N GLN A 81 4.95 -11.35 -14.43
CA GLN A 81 4.98 -12.59 -15.22
C GLN A 81 6.19 -13.47 -14.91
N ASP A 82 6.46 -13.69 -13.62
CA ASP A 82 7.60 -14.48 -13.09
C ASP A 82 9.00 -13.92 -13.43
N VAL A 83 9.08 -12.68 -13.93
CA VAL A 83 10.35 -11.98 -14.19
C VAL A 83 10.53 -10.84 -13.20
N TRP A 84 11.67 -10.83 -12.49
CA TRP A 84 12.03 -9.71 -11.64
C TRP A 84 12.49 -8.52 -12.49
N ARG A 85 11.84 -7.39 -12.27
CA ARG A 85 12.16 -6.10 -12.90
C ARG A 85 12.52 -5.08 -11.84
N GLU A 86 13.18 -4.03 -12.27
CA GLU A 86 13.56 -2.89 -11.43
C GLU A 86 13.03 -1.61 -12.04
N GLY A 87 12.69 -0.66 -11.18
CA GLY A 87 12.21 0.63 -11.61
C GLY A 87 12.08 1.60 -10.45
N ARG A 88 11.74 2.82 -10.78
CA ARG A 88 11.46 3.87 -9.80
C ARG A 88 9.96 4.12 -9.74
N ALA A 89 9.39 4.02 -8.55
CA ALA A 89 8.00 4.38 -8.32
C ALA A 89 7.84 5.89 -8.45
N LEU A 90 7.04 6.34 -9.40
CA LEU A 90 6.85 7.77 -9.67
C LEU A 90 5.61 8.31 -8.97
N ASP A 91 4.50 7.58 -9.04
CA ASP A 91 3.20 8.02 -8.54
C ASP A 91 2.25 6.82 -8.37
N ILE A 92 1.06 7.09 -7.87
CA ILE A 92 -0.09 6.18 -7.88
C ILE A 92 -1.20 6.88 -8.66
N ASP A 93 -1.73 6.22 -9.69
CA ASP A 93 -2.81 6.79 -10.50
C ASP A 93 -4.16 6.80 -9.75
N ASP A 94 -5.18 7.40 -10.36
CA ASP A 94 -6.50 7.51 -9.73
C ASP A 94 -7.25 6.17 -9.61
N ASP A 95 -6.80 5.13 -10.28
CA ASP A 95 -7.33 3.76 -10.17
C ASP A 95 -6.55 2.90 -9.15
N GLY A 96 -5.54 3.49 -8.49
CA GLY A 96 -4.70 2.84 -7.49
C GLY A 96 -3.54 2.05 -8.11
N GLY A 97 -3.29 2.19 -9.40
CA GLY A 97 -2.14 1.59 -10.08
C GLY A 97 -0.84 2.31 -9.74
N LEU A 98 0.23 1.56 -9.46
CA LEU A 98 1.55 2.12 -9.21
C LEU A 98 2.22 2.49 -10.54
N VAL A 99 2.50 3.77 -10.74
CA VAL A 99 3.21 4.30 -11.91
C VAL A 99 4.71 4.13 -11.70
N VAL A 100 5.38 3.37 -12.56
CA VAL A 100 6.80 3.01 -12.42
C VAL A 100 7.57 3.38 -13.68
N GLU A 101 8.69 4.06 -13.53
CA GLU A 101 9.69 4.24 -14.58
C GLU A 101 10.66 3.06 -14.55
N CYS A 102 10.73 2.30 -15.63
CA CYS A 102 11.65 1.18 -15.81
C CYS A 102 12.71 1.53 -16.85
N LEU A 103 13.92 0.96 -16.69
CA LEU A 103 14.93 0.94 -17.74
C LEU A 103 14.77 -0.34 -18.54
N GLU A 104 14.53 -0.20 -19.84
CA GLU A 104 14.51 -1.34 -20.76
C GLU A 104 15.90 -1.62 -21.34
N GLU A 105 16.00 -2.77 -21.99
CA GLU A 105 17.17 -3.08 -22.82
C GLU A 105 17.39 -1.92 -23.81
N GLU A 106 18.64 -1.49 -23.99
CA GLU A 106 19.05 -0.30 -24.74
C GLU A 106 19.00 1.05 -23.98
N GLY A 107 18.74 1.05 -22.65
CA GLY A 107 18.77 2.26 -21.82
C GLY A 107 17.57 3.21 -22.03
N ARG A 108 16.55 2.77 -22.70
CA ARG A 108 15.30 3.54 -22.84
C ARG A 108 14.46 3.49 -21.57
N LYS A 109 13.98 4.64 -21.15
CA LYS A 109 13.04 4.73 -20.03
C LYS A 109 11.62 4.48 -20.52
N GLN A 110 10.92 3.57 -19.87
CA GLN A 110 9.51 3.30 -20.12
C GLN A 110 8.71 3.48 -18.84
N VAL A 111 7.58 4.18 -18.93
CA VAL A 111 6.62 4.30 -17.83
C VAL A 111 5.56 3.21 -17.98
N ARG A 112 5.32 2.50 -16.89
CA ARG A 112 4.30 1.44 -16.77
C ARG A 112 3.40 1.70 -15.58
N VAL A 113 2.18 1.18 -15.64
CA VAL A 113 1.25 1.17 -14.52
C VAL A 113 1.08 -0.27 -14.04
N LEU A 114 1.43 -0.50 -12.78
CA LEU A 114 1.35 -1.81 -12.15
C LEU A 114 0.05 -1.88 -11.33
N HIS A 115 -0.85 -2.79 -11.70
CA HIS A 115 -2.07 -3.06 -10.95
C HIS A 115 -1.85 -4.19 -9.93
N THR A 116 -2.44 -4.06 -8.75
CA THR A 116 -2.33 -5.05 -7.66
C THR A 116 -3.02 -6.37 -8.01
N GLY A 117 -2.43 -7.48 -7.57
CA GLY A 117 -2.97 -8.84 -7.70
C GLY A 117 -2.01 -9.83 -8.35
N GLU A 118 -1.08 -9.37 -9.19
CA GLU A 118 -0.10 -10.23 -9.87
C GLU A 118 1.36 -9.81 -9.59
N ILE A 119 1.58 -8.86 -8.67
CA ILE A 119 2.88 -8.22 -8.51
C ILE A 119 3.34 -8.28 -7.05
N THR A 120 4.47 -8.90 -6.82
CA THR A 120 5.21 -8.80 -5.55
C THR A 120 6.17 -7.63 -5.62
N LEU A 121 5.98 -6.63 -4.77
CA LEU A 121 6.79 -5.41 -4.74
C LEU A 121 7.75 -5.41 -3.55
N ARG A 122 8.99 -4.99 -3.78
CA ARG A 122 9.99 -4.76 -2.72
C ARG A 122 10.68 -3.42 -2.96
N VAL A 123 10.73 -2.59 -1.92
CA VAL A 123 11.55 -1.37 -1.92
C VAL A 123 13.01 -1.79 -1.76
N LYS A 124 13.92 -1.20 -2.55
CA LYS A 124 15.36 -1.37 -2.36
C LYS A 124 15.80 -0.54 -1.15
N GLU A 125 16.57 -1.16 -0.26
CA GLU A 125 17.21 -0.50 0.87
C GLU A 125 18.43 0.33 0.42
#